data_af03c881b5ae180c0d8d83d2af6e64eb
#
_entry.id   af03c881b5ae180c0d8d83d2af6e64eb
#
_cell.length_a   1.000
_cell.length_b   1.000
_cell.length_c   1.000
_cell.angle_alpha   90.00
_cell.angle_beta   90.00
_cell.angle_gamma   90.00
#
_symmetry.space_group_name_H-M   'P 1'
#
loop_
_entity.id
_entity.type
_entity.pdbx_description
1 polymer ?
#
loop_
_entity_poly.entity_id
_entity_poly.type
_entity_poly.pdbx_seq_one_letter_code
_entity_poly.pdbx_strand_id
1 'polypeptide(L)'
;MSGLIDTFREATLLQCSFLEKLLDLDMASVADFSASMTEFLQPSPDNKFVYGLAAGRSALALYSFLQLMQNHFENVFPFTLEDPVQRHYRKGKNLGIAISGSGETMAVNKYIDDFITRGGEIKLITANENGTAYKMVSEYEQGSTLVIKARTKHATNKDMRSRLSPLGTEFELEVLAFLNALFADIQSRLKGICEPSCPEYRSTVKDFEENARLISEMEPGHLEHWFKRLLPRSGRYVVGGVGRSGLVARAFEMRLTHLNKISYWERDFNTPSFQIGDVYVPITGIGNTYEAMEGTVTALSRGADVMPITANRSSRLVSLLRKHGRTDDIAIVPVKPEYADVFSGDTSSTTWLMSDFTKFRYPIFEINSSIFTNSVVAVGAEFLGIVEAGMRRMHV
;
A
#
# COMPACT_ATOMS: atom_id res chain seq x y z
N MET A 1 15.52 24.79 -3.55
CA MET A 1 14.30 24.35 -2.84
C MET A 1 13.07 24.36 -3.74
N SER A 2 12.85 25.38 -4.62
CA SER A 2 11.73 25.32 -5.59
C SER A 2 11.75 24.03 -6.41
N GLY A 3 12.91 23.58 -6.89
CA GLY A 3 13.03 22.33 -7.63
C GLY A 3 12.55 21.09 -6.90
N LEU A 4 12.68 21.02 -5.55
CA LEU A 4 12.17 19.87 -4.78
C LEU A 4 10.64 19.82 -4.74
N ILE A 5 9.97 20.97 -4.71
CA ILE A 5 8.52 21.04 -4.80
C ILE A 5 8.04 20.64 -6.19
N ASP A 6 8.76 21.06 -7.23
CA ASP A 6 8.45 20.66 -8.60
C ASP A 6 8.62 19.15 -8.77
N THR A 7 9.71 18.57 -8.25
CA THR A 7 9.93 17.11 -8.23
C THR A 7 8.84 16.36 -7.48
N PHE A 8 8.38 16.88 -6.33
CA PHE A 8 7.27 16.29 -5.60
C PHE A 8 5.99 16.26 -6.42
N ARG A 9 5.63 17.38 -7.05
CA ARG A 9 4.44 17.51 -7.90
C ARG A 9 4.53 16.61 -9.14
N GLU A 10 5.67 16.62 -9.83
CA GLU A 10 5.91 15.75 -10.98
C GLU A 10 5.79 14.26 -10.59
N ALA A 11 6.38 13.86 -9.47
CA ALA A 11 6.29 12.49 -8.97
C ALA A 11 4.87 12.10 -8.61
N THR A 12 4.12 13.00 -7.98
CA THR A 12 2.71 12.79 -7.63
C THR A 12 1.85 12.63 -8.88
N LEU A 13 1.95 13.55 -9.84
CA LEU A 13 1.18 13.52 -11.09
C LEU A 13 1.53 12.30 -11.95
N LEU A 14 2.79 11.90 -11.98
CA LEU A 14 3.20 10.65 -12.62
C LEU A 14 2.51 9.45 -11.99
N GLN A 15 2.42 9.39 -10.66
CA GLN A 15 1.74 8.29 -9.96
C GLN A 15 0.21 8.31 -10.17
N CYS A 16 -0.41 9.49 -10.32
CA CYS A 16 -1.81 9.59 -10.76
C CYS A 16 -2.00 8.95 -12.14
N SER A 17 -1.07 9.18 -13.08
CA SER A 17 -1.15 8.55 -14.41
C SER A 17 -1.02 7.02 -14.38
N PHE A 18 -0.40 6.44 -13.35
CA PHE A 18 -0.39 4.99 -13.16
C PHE A 18 -1.78 4.47 -12.77
N LEU A 19 -2.51 5.21 -11.94
CA LEU A 19 -3.89 4.85 -11.61
C LEU A 19 -4.79 4.94 -12.84
N GLU A 20 -4.65 5.97 -13.69
CA GLU A 20 -5.41 6.10 -14.94
C GLU A 20 -5.24 4.89 -15.85
N LYS A 21 -4.02 4.33 -15.97
CA LYS A 21 -3.76 3.13 -16.79
C LYS A 21 -4.58 1.90 -16.36
N LEU A 22 -5.01 1.82 -15.12
CA LEU A 22 -5.87 0.73 -14.66
C LEU A 22 -7.24 0.76 -15.33
N LEU A 23 -7.68 1.89 -15.90
CA LEU A 23 -8.90 2.02 -16.69
C LEU A 23 -8.74 1.45 -18.10
N ASP A 24 -7.51 1.29 -18.58
CA ASP A 24 -7.16 0.75 -19.90
C ASP A 24 -6.92 -0.77 -19.86
N LEU A 25 -7.04 -1.41 -18.69
CA LEU A 25 -6.99 -2.87 -18.61
C LEU A 25 -8.12 -3.50 -19.43
N ASP A 26 -7.87 -4.67 -19.97
CA ASP A 26 -8.94 -5.46 -20.58
C ASP A 26 -10.02 -5.81 -19.56
N MET A 27 -11.16 -5.14 -19.68
CA MET A 27 -12.28 -5.30 -18.74
C MET A 27 -12.84 -6.72 -18.75
N ALA A 28 -12.72 -7.47 -19.82
CA ALA A 28 -13.12 -8.87 -19.83
C ALA A 28 -12.25 -9.68 -18.88
N SER A 29 -10.93 -9.51 -18.94
CA SER A 29 -9.99 -10.16 -18.00
C SER A 29 -10.22 -9.72 -16.54
N VAL A 30 -10.53 -8.45 -16.30
CA VAL A 30 -10.86 -7.94 -14.96
C VAL A 30 -12.16 -8.59 -14.48
N ALA A 31 -13.19 -8.66 -15.33
CA ALA A 31 -14.48 -9.26 -15.00
C ALA A 31 -14.36 -10.75 -14.68
N ASP A 32 -13.60 -11.49 -15.46
CA ASP A 32 -13.35 -12.93 -15.25
C ASP A 32 -12.60 -13.17 -13.94
N PHE A 33 -11.57 -12.35 -13.68
CA PHE A 33 -10.82 -12.43 -12.44
C PHE A 33 -11.72 -12.11 -11.22
N SER A 34 -12.53 -11.06 -11.33
CA SER A 34 -13.51 -10.67 -10.29
C SER A 34 -14.59 -11.73 -10.08
N ALA A 35 -15.13 -12.29 -11.15
CA ALA A 35 -16.16 -13.34 -11.10
C ALA A 35 -15.64 -14.60 -10.38
N SER A 36 -14.45 -15.05 -10.74
CA SER A 36 -13.82 -16.20 -10.11
C SER A 36 -13.52 -15.96 -8.63
N MET A 37 -13.03 -14.77 -8.27
CA MET A 37 -12.88 -14.39 -6.86
C MET A 37 -14.21 -14.34 -6.13
N THR A 38 -15.26 -13.82 -6.76
CA THR A 38 -16.62 -13.77 -6.21
C THR A 38 -17.18 -15.17 -5.96
N GLU A 39 -17.00 -16.09 -6.91
CA GLU A 39 -17.40 -17.50 -6.75
C GLU A 39 -16.71 -18.16 -5.56
N PHE A 40 -15.39 -17.96 -5.43
CA PHE A 40 -14.66 -18.45 -4.28
C PHE A 40 -15.20 -17.88 -2.96
N LEU A 41 -15.57 -16.59 -2.94
CA LEU A 41 -16.00 -15.87 -1.74
C LEU A 41 -17.51 -16.03 -1.43
N GLN A 42 -18.30 -16.68 -2.29
CA GLN A 42 -19.72 -16.96 -2.03
C GLN A 42 -19.93 -17.59 -0.65
N PRO A 43 -20.97 -17.21 0.10
CA PRO A 43 -21.27 -17.80 1.40
C PRO A 43 -21.29 -19.34 1.33
N SER A 44 -20.56 -19.98 2.21
CA SER A 44 -20.42 -21.44 2.29
C SER A 44 -20.16 -21.83 3.73
N PRO A 45 -20.64 -22.98 4.21
CA PRO A 45 -20.29 -23.50 5.52
C PRO A 45 -18.81 -23.94 5.59
N ASP A 46 -18.15 -24.13 4.45
CA ASP A 46 -16.75 -24.56 4.39
C ASP A 46 -15.81 -23.42 4.69
N ASN A 47 -14.74 -23.71 5.41
CA ASN A 47 -13.64 -22.78 5.61
C ASN A 47 -12.91 -22.55 4.28
N LYS A 48 -12.56 -21.29 4.03
CA LYS A 48 -11.83 -20.84 2.86
C LYS A 48 -10.47 -20.30 3.27
N PHE A 49 -9.43 -20.86 2.72
CA PHE A 49 -8.06 -20.49 3.04
C PHE A 49 -7.44 -19.74 1.85
N VAL A 50 -7.02 -18.51 2.11
CA VAL A 50 -6.43 -17.64 1.09
C VAL A 50 -4.94 -17.45 1.40
N TYR A 51 -4.09 -17.81 0.47
CA TYR A 51 -2.65 -17.75 0.62
C TYR A 51 -2.08 -16.61 -0.22
N GLY A 52 -1.50 -15.62 0.43
CA GLY A 52 -0.81 -14.51 -0.23
C GLY A 52 0.61 -14.90 -0.60
N LEU A 53 0.87 -15.06 -1.89
CA LEU A 53 2.15 -15.51 -2.44
C LEU A 53 2.90 -14.34 -3.08
N ALA A 54 3.49 -13.49 -2.26
CA ALA A 54 4.22 -12.31 -2.71
C ALA A 54 5.40 -12.00 -1.80
N ALA A 55 6.36 -11.22 -2.28
CA ALA A 55 7.53 -10.81 -1.52
C ALA A 55 7.76 -9.29 -1.61
N GLY A 56 8.41 -8.72 -0.58
CA GLY A 56 8.74 -7.30 -0.53
C GLY A 56 7.50 -6.39 -0.58
N ARG A 57 7.58 -5.28 -1.32
CA ARG A 57 6.47 -4.31 -1.40
C ARG A 57 5.23 -4.85 -2.10
N SER A 58 5.37 -5.77 -3.05
CA SER A 58 4.23 -6.48 -3.65
C SER A 58 3.45 -7.27 -2.60
N ALA A 59 4.14 -7.84 -1.58
CA ALA A 59 3.49 -8.49 -0.46
C ALA A 59 2.67 -7.49 0.39
N LEU A 60 3.17 -6.27 0.61
CA LEU A 60 2.45 -5.25 1.38
C LEU A 60 1.14 -4.83 0.68
N ALA A 61 1.16 -4.69 -0.66
CA ALA A 61 -0.04 -4.45 -1.45
C ALA A 61 -1.06 -5.59 -1.31
N LEU A 62 -0.60 -6.83 -1.41
CA LEU A 62 -1.44 -8.01 -1.25
C LEU A 62 -2.00 -8.13 0.18
N TYR A 63 -1.21 -7.85 1.20
CA TYR A 63 -1.66 -7.94 2.60
C TYR A 63 -2.76 -6.94 2.92
N SER A 64 -2.75 -5.76 2.29
CA SER A 64 -3.86 -4.79 2.38
C SER A 64 -5.17 -5.40 1.89
N PHE A 65 -5.14 -6.11 0.77
CA PHE A 65 -6.29 -6.82 0.22
C PHE A 65 -6.73 -8.01 1.10
N LEU A 66 -5.79 -8.80 1.61
CA LEU A 66 -6.09 -9.91 2.51
C LEU A 66 -6.74 -9.44 3.82
N GLN A 67 -6.35 -8.28 4.35
CA GLN A 67 -7.01 -7.67 5.50
C GLN A 67 -8.46 -7.26 5.18
N LEU A 68 -8.72 -6.74 3.97
CA LEU A 68 -10.11 -6.46 3.54
C LEU A 68 -10.93 -7.74 3.49
N MET A 69 -10.40 -8.81 2.92
CA MET A 69 -11.09 -10.11 2.88
C MET A 69 -11.42 -10.62 4.28
N GLN A 70 -10.45 -10.60 5.19
CA GLN A 70 -10.64 -11.06 6.57
C GLN A 70 -11.70 -10.25 7.32
N ASN A 71 -11.76 -8.94 7.08
CA ASN A 71 -12.69 -8.06 7.75
C ASN A 71 -14.13 -8.16 7.22
N HIS A 72 -14.33 -8.71 6.02
CA HIS A 72 -15.64 -8.74 5.36
C HIS A 72 -16.24 -10.14 5.22
N PHE A 73 -15.45 -11.19 5.42
CA PHE A 73 -15.89 -12.59 5.23
C PHE A 73 -15.54 -13.44 6.45
N GLU A 74 -16.57 -13.89 7.17
CA GLU A 74 -16.40 -14.66 8.43
C GLU A 74 -15.63 -15.97 8.27
N ASN A 75 -15.80 -16.66 7.13
CA ASN A 75 -15.20 -17.98 6.88
C ASN A 75 -13.96 -17.90 5.96
N VAL A 76 -13.32 -16.73 5.84
CA VAL A 76 -12.12 -16.52 5.05
C VAL A 76 -10.92 -16.31 5.96
N PHE A 77 -9.93 -17.19 5.82
CA PHE A 77 -8.72 -17.19 6.63
C PHE A 77 -7.51 -16.90 5.74
N PRO A 78 -7.01 -15.65 5.73
CA PRO A 78 -5.84 -15.30 4.95
C PRO A 78 -4.54 -15.73 5.65
N PHE A 79 -3.57 -16.16 4.83
CA PHE A 79 -2.20 -16.46 5.23
C PHE A 79 -1.22 -15.74 4.33
N THR A 80 -0.07 -15.41 4.87
CA THR A 80 1.03 -14.76 4.16
C THR A 80 2.26 -15.66 4.11
N LEU A 81 3.27 -15.33 3.31
CA LEU A 81 4.53 -16.08 3.29
C LEU A 81 5.29 -16.02 4.62
N GLU A 82 4.96 -15.06 5.47
CA GLU A 82 5.58 -14.87 6.79
C GLU A 82 4.90 -15.73 7.89
N ASP A 83 3.72 -16.30 7.61
CA ASP A 83 3.01 -17.12 8.58
C ASP A 83 3.62 -18.52 8.71
N PRO A 84 3.99 -18.96 9.91
CA PRO A 84 4.61 -20.29 10.11
C PRO A 84 3.65 -21.45 9.81
N VAL A 85 2.36 -21.18 9.76
CA VAL A 85 1.29 -22.19 9.58
C VAL A 85 1.00 -22.49 8.11
N GLN A 86 1.53 -21.73 7.17
CA GLN A 86 1.32 -21.91 5.72
C GLN A 86 1.73 -23.28 5.17
N ARG A 87 2.67 -23.94 5.83
CA ARG A 87 3.26 -25.17 5.34
C ARG A 87 2.28 -26.34 5.27
N HIS A 88 1.07 -26.16 5.79
CA HIS A 88 0.06 -27.20 5.83
C HIS A 88 -1.20 -26.77 5.09
N TYR A 89 -1.42 -27.35 3.92
CA TYR A 89 -2.68 -27.27 3.21
C TYR A 89 -3.83 -27.67 4.14
N ARG A 90 -4.81 -26.80 4.29
CA ARG A 90 -5.96 -27.04 5.15
C ARG A 90 -7.04 -27.83 4.41
N LYS A 91 -7.83 -28.63 5.12
CA LYS A 91 -9.06 -29.17 4.56
C LYS A 91 -10.04 -28.02 4.29
N GLY A 92 -10.54 -27.92 3.08
CA GLY A 92 -11.44 -26.87 2.62
C GLY A 92 -11.04 -26.32 1.26
N LYS A 93 -11.64 -25.20 0.88
CA LYS A 93 -11.29 -24.51 -0.36
C LYS A 93 -10.01 -23.69 -0.16
N ASN A 94 -9.05 -23.86 -1.05
CA ASN A 94 -7.76 -23.18 -0.99
C ASN A 94 -7.56 -22.32 -2.24
N LEU A 95 -7.22 -21.03 -2.05
CA LEU A 95 -6.92 -20.08 -3.09
C LEU A 95 -5.54 -19.46 -2.86
N GLY A 96 -4.65 -19.54 -3.82
CA GLY A 96 -3.40 -18.80 -3.86
C GLY A 96 -3.58 -17.50 -4.65
N ILE A 97 -3.20 -16.38 -4.07
CA ILE A 97 -3.09 -15.10 -4.79
C ILE A 97 -1.61 -14.75 -4.86
N ALA A 98 -1.05 -14.85 -6.06
CA ALA A 98 0.36 -14.59 -6.30
C ALA A 98 0.56 -13.22 -6.94
N ILE A 99 1.55 -12.47 -6.46
CA ILE A 99 1.95 -11.18 -7.05
C ILE A 99 3.46 -11.17 -7.27
N SER A 100 3.85 -11.06 -8.54
CA SER A 100 5.25 -10.99 -8.93
C SER A 100 5.42 -10.11 -10.17
N GLY A 101 5.87 -8.87 -9.99
CA GLY A 101 6.04 -7.94 -11.11
C GLY A 101 6.95 -8.48 -12.21
N SER A 102 8.09 -9.07 -11.87
CA SER A 102 9.00 -9.68 -12.86
C SER A 102 8.58 -11.08 -13.31
N GLY A 103 7.79 -11.78 -12.50
CA GLY A 103 7.52 -13.22 -12.69
C GLY A 103 8.72 -14.13 -12.38
N GLU A 104 9.83 -13.56 -11.86
CA GLU A 104 11.11 -14.28 -11.65
C GLU A 104 11.53 -14.36 -10.19
N THR A 105 10.69 -13.91 -9.24
CA THR A 105 11.04 -13.96 -7.81
C THR A 105 11.03 -15.42 -7.34
N MET A 106 12.23 -15.97 -7.09
CA MET A 106 12.43 -17.40 -6.81
C MET A 106 11.55 -17.91 -5.66
N ALA A 107 11.44 -17.16 -4.56
CA ALA A 107 10.59 -17.55 -3.43
C ALA A 107 9.11 -17.65 -3.84
N VAL A 108 8.62 -16.68 -4.61
CA VAL A 108 7.23 -16.68 -5.10
C VAL A 108 6.99 -17.85 -6.05
N ASN A 109 7.90 -18.09 -7.01
CA ASN A 109 7.80 -19.19 -7.97
C ASN A 109 7.78 -20.56 -7.28
N LYS A 110 8.61 -20.75 -6.24
CA LYS A 110 8.60 -21.98 -5.44
C LYS A 110 7.27 -22.22 -4.73
N TYR A 111 6.65 -21.16 -4.20
CA TYR A 111 5.34 -21.28 -3.55
C TYR A 111 4.21 -21.50 -4.57
N ILE A 112 4.29 -20.91 -5.75
CA ILE A 112 3.37 -21.19 -6.86
C ILE A 112 3.43 -22.69 -7.23
N ASP A 113 4.64 -23.22 -7.40
CA ASP A 113 4.87 -24.64 -7.74
C ASP A 113 4.31 -25.58 -6.67
N ASP A 114 4.59 -25.32 -5.40
CA ASP A 114 4.05 -26.10 -4.28
C ASP A 114 2.52 -26.04 -4.24
N PHE A 115 1.93 -24.86 -4.53
CA PHE A 115 0.48 -24.66 -4.55
C PHE A 115 -0.19 -25.44 -5.68
N ILE A 116 0.37 -25.37 -6.90
CA ILE A 116 -0.08 -26.14 -8.08
C ILE A 116 0.02 -27.64 -7.83
N THR A 117 1.15 -28.09 -7.28
CA THR A 117 1.38 -29.51 -6.97
C THR A 117 0.34 -30.07 -6.00
N ARG A 118 -0.21 -29.24 -5.12
CA ARG A 118 -1.26 -29.61 -4.15
C ARG A 118 -2.69 -29.47 -4.67
N GLY A 119 -2.87 -29.04 -5.93
CA GLY A 119 -4.19 -28.90 -6.56
C GLY A 119 -5.02 -27.73 -6.05
N GLY A 120 -4.40 -26.62 -5.62
CA GLY A 120 -5.12 -25.41 -5.20
C GLY A 120 -5.42 -24.48 -6.39
N GLU A 121 -6.50 -23.71 -6.30
CA GLU A 121 -6.79 -22.64 -7.26
C GLU A 121 -5.78 -21.51 -7.10
N ILE A 122 -5.24 -20.95 -8.19
CA ILE A 122 -4.24 -19.90 -8.13
C ILE A 122 -4.55 -18.74 -9.06
N LYS A 123 -4.43 -17.53 -8.53
CA LYS A 123 -4.56 -16.27 -9.25
C LYS A 123 -3.22 -15.54 -9.26
N LEU A 124 -2.70 -15.20 -10.42
CA LEU A 124 -1.45 -14.46 -10.56
C LEU A 124 -1.69 -13.06 -11.11
N ILE A 125 -1.08 -12.06 -10.48
CA ILE A 125 -0.94 -10.70 -11.01
C ILE A 125 0.54 -10.47 -11.29
N THR A 126 0.88 -10.14 -12.54
CA THR A 126 2.27 -9.91 -12.97
C THR A 126 2.36 -8.78 -13.98
N ALA A 127 3.55 -8.20 -14.16
CA ALA A 127 3.83 -7.28 -15.26
C ALA A 127 4.52 -7.97 -16.45
N ASN A 128 4.87 -9.25 -16.32
CA ASN A 128 5.67 -9.99 -17.29
C ASN A 128 4.99 -11.27 -17.74
N GLU A 129 4.36 -11.24 -18.90
CA GLU A 129 3.72 -12.38 -19.54
C GLU A 129 4.71 -13.43 -20.10
N ASN A 130 6.01 -13.14 -20.08
CA ASN A 130 7.06 -14.09 -20.45
C ASN A 130 7.77 -14.70 -19.23
N GLY A 131 7.41 -14.26 -18.01
CA GLY A 131 8.04 -14.70 -16.78
C GLY A 131 7.70 -16.14 -16.40
N THR A 132 8.55 -16.74 -15.58
CA THR A 132 8.39 -18.12 -15.09
C THR A 132 7.05 -18.30 -14.36
N ALA A 133 6.68 -17.36 -13.47
CA ALA A 133 5.40 -17.40 -12.76
C ALA A 133 4.19 -17.42 -13.72
N TYR A 134 4.24 -16.59 -14.78
CA TYR A 134 3.17 -16.52 -15.78
C TYR A 134 2.99 -17.86 -16.50
N LYS A 135 4.09 -18.47 -16.97
CA LYS A 135 4.05 -19.77 -17.66
C LYS A 135 3.47 -20.86 -16.76
N MET A 136 3.96 -20.95 -15.52
CA MET A 136 3.48 -21.95 -14.56
C MET A 136 1.97 -21.85 -14.32
N VAL A 137 1.45 -20.64 -14.14
CA VAL A 137 0.03 -20.44 -13.80
C VAL A 137 -0.86 -20.53 -15.04
N SER A 138 -0.41 -20.01 -16.21
CA SER A 138 -1.20 -20.07 -17.46
C SER A 138 -1.35 -21.47 -18.01
N GLU A 139 -0.42 -22.38 -17.74
CA GLU A 139 -0.47 -23.79 -18.13
C GLU A 139 -1.25 -24.67 -17.15
N TYR A 140 -1.61 -24.12 -16.00
CA TYR A 140 -2.34 -24.85 -14.96
C TYR A 140 -3.85 -24.66 -15.10
N GLU A 141 -4.62 -25.76 -15.11
CA GLU A 141 -6.07 -25.77 -15.35
C GLU A 141 -6.86 -24.90 -14.35
N GLN A 142 -6.45 -24.87 -13.07
CA GLN A 142 -7.07 -24.05 -12.04
C GLN A 142 -6.32 -22.72 -11.82
N GLY A 143 -5.50 -22.32 -12.79
CA GLY A 143 -4.74 -21.09 -12.82
C GLY A 143 -5.47 -19.99 -13.58
N SER A 144 -5.37 -18.75 -13.11
CA SER A 144 -5.70 -17.58 -13.91
C SER A 144 -4.69 -16.47 -13.72
N THR A 145 -4.45 -15.71 -14.77
CA THR A 145 -3.42 -14.67 -14.81
C THR A 145 -4.02 -13.33 -15.20
N LEU A 146 -3.57 -12.27 -14.55
CA LEU A 146 -3.84 -10.89 -14.94
C LEU A 146 -2.50 -10.16 -15.16
N VAL A 147 -2.36 -9.50 -16.30
CA VAL A 147 -1.15 -8.74 -16.62
C VAL A 147 -1.39 -7.25 -16.45
N ILE A 148 -0.67 -6.63 -15.53
CA ILE A 148 -0.62 -5.18 -15.33
C ILE A 148 0.70 -4.69 -15.92
N LYS A 149 0.66 -4.07 -17.11
CA LYS A 149 1.84 -3.60 -17.86
C LYS A 149 2.47 -2.38 -17.18
N ALA A 150 3.30 -2.62 -16.20
CA ALA A 150 3.95 -1.60 -15.39
C ALA A 150 5.47 -1.81 -15.30
N ARG A 151 6.19 -0.73 -15.02
CA ARG A 151 7.64 -0.80 -14.78
C ARG A 151 7.91 -1.49 -13.45
N THR A 152 8.77 -2.52 -13.50
CA THR A 152 9.19 -3.26 -12.32
C THR A 152 10.58 -2.85 -11.84
N LYS A 153 10.99 -3.31 -10.66
CA LYS A 153 12.35 -3.08 -10.11
C LYS A 153 13.49 -3.58 -11.02
N HIS A 154 13.22 -4.49 -11.93
CA HIS A 154 14.20 -5.05 -12.86
C HIS A 154 14.34 -4.25 -14.16
N ALA A 155 13.48 -3.25 -14.41
CA ALA A 155 13.60 -2.40 -15.59
C ALA A 155 14.92 -1.61 -15.56
N THR A 156 15.65 -1.62 -16.66
CA THR A 156 16.98 -0.99 -16.78
C THR A 156 16.97 0.32 -17.53
N ASN A 157 15.87 0.64 -18.22
CA ASN A 157 15.72 1.89 -18.95
C ASN A 157 15.79 3.10 -18.02
N LYS A 158 16.54 4.12 -18.45
CA LYS A 158 16.65 5.39 -17.75
C LYS A 158 15.65 6.38 -18.38
N ASP A 159 14.49 6.45 -17.82
CA ASP A 159 13.45 7.40 -18.22
C ASP A 159 13.02 8.26 -17.00
N MET A 160 12.02 9.11 -17.20
CA MET A 160 11.48 9.95 -16.12
C MET A 160 10.99 9.07 -14.93
N ARG A 161 10.47 7.86 -15.18
CA ARG A 161 10.02 6.93 -14.14
C ARG A 161 11.17 6.42 -13.28
N SER A 162 12.39 6.30 -13.83
CA SER A 162 13.55 5.92 -13.03
C SER A 162 13.96 6.99 -12.00
N ARG A 163 13.62 8.25 -12.23
CA ARG A 163 13.86 9.39 -11.33
C ARG A 163 12.70 9.59 -10.35
N LEU A 164 11.48 9.65 -10.86
CA LEU A 164 10.29 10.05 -10.09
C LEU A 164 9.55 8.89 -9.42
N SER A 165 9.77 7.68 -9.90
CA SER A 165 9.09 6.46 -9.44
C SER A 165 10.03 5.24 -9.47
N PRO A 166 11.18 5.31 -8.75
CA PRO A 166 12.24 4.31 -8.87
C PRO A 166 11.82 2.94 -8.30
N LEU A 167 12.54 1.90 -8.73
CA LEU A 167 12.48 0.54 -8.19
C LEU A 167 11.10 -0.13 -8.25
N GLY A 168 10.36 0.07 -9.35
CA GLY A 168 9.10 -0.63 -9.58
C GLY A 168 7.92 -0.08 -8.76
N THR A 169 8.00 1.14 -8.28
CA THR A 169 6.89 1.85 -7.60
C THR A 169 5.60 1.83 -8.44
N GLU A 170 5.72 1.92 -9.77
CA GLU A 170 4.60 1.85 -10.71
C GLU A 170 3.80 0.55 -10.51
N PHE A 171 4.44 -0.60 -10.65
CA PHE A 171 3.77 -1.90 -10.50
C PHE A 171 3.11 -2.08 -9.12
N GLU A 172 3.81 -1.71 -8.06
CA GLU A 172 3.32 -1.92 -6.69
C GLU A 172 2.13 -1.01 -6.37
N LEU A 173 2.14 0.25 -6.84
CA LEU A 173 1.02 1.18 -6.68
C LEU A 173 -0.19 0.73 -7.51
N GLU A 174 0.02 0.33 -8.77
CA GLU A 174 -1.05 -0.18 -9.62
C GLU A 174 -1.68 -1.44 -9.03
N VAL A 175 -0.89 -2.38 -8.51
CA VAL A 175 -1.42 -3.58 -7.85
C VAL A 175 -2.20 -3.23 -6.58
N LEU A 176 -1.70 -2.31 -5.76
CA LEU A 176 -2.41 -1.86 -4.56
C LEU A 176 -3.78 -1.27 -4.92
N ALA A 177 -3.82 -0.37 -5.91
CA ALA A 177 -5.06 0.25 -6.35
C ALA A 177 -6.00 -0.76 -7.04
N PHE A 178 -5.45 -1.61 -7.92
CA PHE A 178 -6.20 -2.67 -8.61
C PHE A 178 -6.92 -3.58 -7.62
N LEU A 179 -6.22 -4.15 -6.65
CA LEU A 179 -6.81 -5.08 -5.68
C LEU A 179 -7.92 -4.42 -4.85
N ASN A 180 -7.76 -3.16 -4.50
CA ASN A 180 -8.79 -2.43 -3.74
C ASN A 180 -10.00 -2.08 -4.61
N ALA A 181 -9.81 -1.73 -5.88
CA ALA A 181 -10.91 -1.52 -6.83
C ALA A 181 -11.61 -2.84 -7.19
N LEU A 182 -10.84 -3.92 -7.35
CA LEU A 182 -11.37 -5.27 -7.53
C LEU A 182 -12.27 -5.69 -6.37
N PHE A 183 -11.88 -5.36 -5.14
CA PHE A 183 -12.70 -5.67 -3.96
C PHE A 183 -14.07 -5.00 -4.01
N ALA A 184 -14.14 -3.77 -4.52
CA ALA A 184 -15.42 -3.07 -4.72
C ALA A 184 -16.30 -3.78 -5.74
N ASP A 185 -15.73 -4.25 -6.85
CA ASP A 185 -16.46 -5.01 -7.87
C ASP A 185 -16.94 -6.36 -7.33
N ILE A 186 -16.11 -7.07 -6.57
CA ILE A 186 -16.49 -8.32 -5.88
C ILE A 186 -17.67 -8.09 -4.96
N GLN A 187 -17.65 -7.04 -4.15
CA GLN A 187 -18.78 -6.72 -3.26
C GLN A 187 -20.08 -6.41 -4.03
N SER A 188 -19.97 -5.74 -5.17
CA SER A 188 -21.10 -5.48 -6.06
C SER A 188 -21.67 -6.77 -6.64
N ARG A 189 -20.81 -7.66 -7.12
CA ARG A 189 -21.21 -8.98 -7.64
C ARG A 189 -21.86 -9.87 -6.61
N LEU A 190 -21.39 -9.87 -5.38
CA LEU A 190 -22.03 -10.60 -4.26
C LEU A 190 -23.44 -10.08 -3.93
N LYS A 191 -23.76 -8.83 -4.32
CA LYS A 191 -25.11 -8.25 -4.24
C LYS A 191 -25.96 -8.51 -5.48
N GLY A 192 -25.46 -9.29 -6.45
CA GLY A 192 -26.16 -9.63 -7.68
C GLY A 192 -25.97 -8.63 -8.83
N ILE A 193 -25.09 -7.64 -8.69
CA ILE A 193 -24.76 -6.68 -9.75
C ILE A 193 -23.54 -7.21 -10.51
N CYS A 194 -23.76 -7.92 -11.61
CA CYS A 194 -22.72 -8.59 -12.38
C CYS A 194 -22.64 -8.01 -13.79
N GLU A 195 -21.96 -6.89 -13.95
CA GLU A 195 -21.76 -6.26 -15.26
C GLU A 195 -20.34 -6.53 -15.82
N PRO A 196 -20.22 -6.94 -17.11
CA PRO A 196 -18.90 -7.16 -17.75
C PRO A 196 -18.03 -5.89 -17.81
N SER A 197 -18.65 -4.71 -17.79
CA SER A 197 -17.99 -3.40 -17.80
C SER A 197 -17.30 -3.05 -16.47
N CYS A 198 -17.52 -3.83 -15.41
CA CYS A 198 -17.02 -3.61 -14.05
C CYS A 198 -17.16 -2.15 -13.58
N PRO A 199 -18.38 -1.61 -13.50
CA PRO A 199 -18.60 -0.19 -13.23
C PRO A 199 -18.08 0.24 -11.87
N GLU A 200 -18.20 -0.59 -10.84
CA GLU A 200 -17.68 -0.29 -9.49
C GLU A 200 -16.15 -0.28 -9.46
N TYR A 201 -15.50 -1.19 -10.18
CA TYR A 201 -14.04 -1.15 -10.36
C TYR A 201 -13.60 0.17 -10.99
N ARG A 202 -14.19 0.53 -12.13
CA ARG A 202 -13.85 1.77 -12.86
C ARG A 202 -14.11 3.03 -12.06
N SER A 203 -15.25 3.09 -11.37
CA SER A 203 -15.62 4.21 -10.49
C SER A 203 -14.59 4.35 -9.36
N THR A 204 -14.20 3.24 -8.74
CA THR A 204 -13.23 3.23 -7.65
C THR A 204 -11.83 3.68 -8.10
N VAL A 205 -11.37 3.23 -9.27
CA VAL A 205 -10.09 3.67 -9.83
C VAL A 205 -10.10 5.18 -10.09
N LYS A 206 -11.19 5.72 -10.65
CA LYS A 206 -11.34 7.18 -10.84
C LYS A 206 -11.30 7.93 -9.52
N ASP A 207 -11.97 7.44 -8.50
CA ASP A 207 -11.94 8.04 -7.17
C ASP A 207 -10.53 8.06 -6.58
N PHE A 208 -9.75 7.00 -6.75
CA PHE A 208 -8.36 6.97 -6.31
C PHE A 208 -7.53 8.04 -7.04
N GLU A 209 -7.66 8.12 -8.35
CA GLU A 209 -6.93 9.08 -9.17
C GLU A 209 -7.28 10.53 -8.79
N GLU A 210 -8.57 10.86 -8.70
CA GLU A 210 -9.04 12.21 -8.33
C GLU A 210 -8.61 12.61 -6.91
N ASN A 211 -8.65 11.67 -5.94
CA ASN A 211 -8.13 11.93 -4.60
C ASN A 211 -6.60 12.13 -4.60
N ALA A 212 -5.88 11.33 -5.37
CA ALA A 212 -4.42 11.42 -5.46
C ALA A 212 -3.95 12.77 -6.05
N ARG A 213 -4.68 13.33 -7.00
CA ARG A 213 -4.37 14.65 -7.57
C ARG A 213 -4.32 15.76 -6.53
N LEU A 214 -5.14 15.69 -5.49
CA LEU A 214 -5.14 16.67 -4.39
C LEU A 214 -3.79 16.78 -3.69
N ILE A 215 -2.97 15.71 -3.71
CA ILE A 215 -1.63 15.71 -3.11
C ILE A 215 -0.71 16.70 -3.85
N SER A 216 -0.85 16.82 -5.18
CA SER A 216 -0.06 17.76 -5.98
C SER A 216 -0.38 19.24 -5.69
N GLU A 217 -1.55 19.47 -5.06
CA GLU A 217 -2.05 20.81 -4.69
C GLU A 217 -1.67 21.22 -3.27
N MET A 218 -0.97 20.35 -2.52
CA MET A 218 -0.52 20.68 -1.17
C MET A 218 0.32 21.96 -1.14
N GLU A 219 0.16 22.72 -0.06
CA GLU A 219 0.77 24.02 0.09
C GLU A 219 2.32 23.93 0.05
N PRO A 220 2.99 24.65 -0.89
CA PRO A 220 4.43 24.51 -1.12
C PRO A 220 5.31 24.84 0.07
N GLY A 221 4.98 25.90 0.82
CA GLY A 221 5.77 26.33 1.99
C GLY A 221 5.73 25.30 3.12
N HIS A 222 4.59 24.64 3.31
CA HIS A 222 4.45 23.57 4.26
C HIS A 222 5.26 22.33 3.86
N LEU A 223 5.19 21.93 2.58
CA LEU A 223 6.01 20.81 2.05
C LEU A 223 7.50 21.12 2.15
N GLU A 224 7.92 22.35 1.83
CA GLU A 224 9.31 22.78 1.94
C GLU A 224 9.81 22.69 3.37
N HIS A 225 9.01 23.15 4.35
CA HIS A 225 9.33 23.01 5.76
C HIS A 225 9.48 21.53 6.16
N TRP A 226 8.52 20.70 5.77
CA TRP A 226 8.51 19.27 6.08
C TRP A 226 9.73 18.54 5.49
N PHE A 227 10.09 18.82 4.23
CA PHE A 227 11.30 18.24 3.60
C PHE A 227 12.58 18.70 4.28
N LYS A 228 12.70 19.99 4.64
CA LYS A 228 13.86 20.51 5.39
C LYS A 228 14.03 19.85 6.75
N ARG A 229 12.94 19.42 7.34
CA ARG A 229 12.95 18.73 8.64
C ARG A 229 13.25 17.25 8.51
N LEU A 230 12.75 16.59 7.49
CA LEU A 230 12.90 15.14 7.31
C LEU A 230 14.24 14.76 6.64
N LEU A 231 14.55 15.34 5.48
CA LEU A 231 15.58 14.79 4.60
C LEU A 231 17.03 14.95 5.08
N PRO A 232 17.44 16.08 5.70
CA PRO A 232 18.85 16.29 6.12
C PRO A 232 19.27 15.48 7.35
N ARG A 233 18.34 14.81 8.03
CA ARG A 233 18.61 14.13 9.29
C ARG A 233 19.61 12.99 9.14
N SER A 234 20.56 12.94 10.06
CA SER A 234 21.52 11.83 10.21
C SER A 234 21.10 10.81 11.27
N GLY A 235 20.06 11.13 12.06
CA GLY A 235 19.51 10.23 13.07
C GLY A 235 18.74 9.06 12.43
N ARG A 236 18.21 8.21 13.29
CA ARG A 236 17.41 7.04 12.89
C ARG A 236 15.97 7.47 12.61
N TYR A 237 15.36 6.76 11.68
CA TYR A 237 13.95 6.92 11.36
C TYR A 237 13.18 5.71 11.91
N VAL A 238 12.14 5.95 12.68
CA VAL A 238 11.20 4.91 13.08
C VAL A 238 9.87 5.24 12.42
N VAL A 239 9.36 4.34 11.59
CA VAL A 239 8.09 4.54 10.88
C VAL A 239 7.04 3.63 11.51
N GLY A 240 5.92 4.20 11.92
CA GLY A 240 4.87 3.50 12.65
C GLY A 240 3.51 3.57 11.96
N GLY A 241 2.65 2.61 12.28
CA GLY A 241 1.27 2.54 11.81
C GLY A 241 0.62 1.20 12.11
N VAL A 242 -0.72 1.17 12.05
CA VAL A 242 -1.52 -0.01 12.37
C VAL A 242 -2.38 -0.42 11.19
N GLY A 243 -2.62 -1.71 11.04
CA GLY A 243 -3.45 -2.24 9.96
C GLY A 243 -2.89 -1.84 8.58
N ARG A 244 -3.74 -1.40 7.67
CA ARG A 244 -3.34 -1.00 6.31
C ARG A 244 -2.39 0.21 6.30
N SER A 245 -2.61 1.19 7.19
CA SER A 245 -1.66 2.31 7.35
C SER A 245 -0.28 1.82 7.83
N GLY A 246 -0.22 0.74 8.60
CA GLY A 246 1.03 0.07 8.98
C GLY A 246 1.76 -0.57 7.80
N LEU A 247 1.03 -1.07 6.80
CA LEU A 247 1.64 -1.59 5.55
C LEU A 247 2.26 -0.46 4.73
N VAL A 248 1.61 0.72 4.67
CA VAL A 248 2.21 1.92 4.05
C VAL A 248 3.45 2.37 4.82
N ALA A 249 3.39 2.35 6.16
CA ALA A 249 4.52 2.69 7.01
C ALA A 249 5.72 1.77 6.75
N ARG A 250 5.50 0.46 6.67
CA ARG A 250 6.54 -0.51 6.34
C ARG A 250 7.12 -0.31 4.94
N ALA A 251 6.26 -0.01 3.95
CA ALA A 251 6.73 0.32 2.60
C ALA A 251 7.59 1.60 2.59
N PHE A 252 7.21 2.61 3.34
CA PHE A 252 7.98 3.86 3.46
C PHE A 252 9.30 3.64 4.19
N GLU A 253 9.33 2.85 5.26
CA GLU A 253 10.56 2.46 5.95
C GLU A 253 11.56 1.82 4.98
N MET A 254 11.14 0.81 4.21
CA MET A 254 11.98 0.19 3.18
C MET A 254 12.51 1.20 2.16
N ARG A 255 11.72 2.22 1.83
CA ARG A 255 12.13 3.29 0.90
C ARG A 255 13.14 4.25 1.50
N LEU A 256 13.04 4.57 2.78
CA LEU A 256 14.05 5.36 3.50
C LEU A 256 15.39 4.65 3.52
N THR A 257 15.41 3.32 3.69
CA THR A 257 16.63 2.52 3.55
C THR A 257 17.24 2.67 2.15
N HIS A 258 16.45 2.70 1.07
CA HIS A 258 16.95 2.97 -0.28
C HIS A 258 17.55 4.38 -0.44
N LEU A 259 17.19 5.33 0.41
CA LEU A 259 17.81 6.65 0.51
C LEU A 259 19.03 6.66 1.43
N ASN A 260 19.58 5.50 1.76
CA ASN A 260 20.73 5.34 2.66
C ASN A 260 20.45 5.91 4.08
N LYS A 261 19.20 5.86 4.52
CA LYS A 261 18.82 6.23 5.89
C LYS A 261 18.79 4.99 6.78
N ILE A 262 19.13 5.15 8.05
CA ILE A 262 18.93 4.11 9.06
C ILE A 262 17.45 4.19 9.46
N SER A 263 16.67 3.22 9.02
CA SER A 263 15.23 3.19 9.27
C SER A 263 14.79 1.87 9.90
N TYR A 264 13.72 1.95 10.67
CA TYR A 264 13.10 0.82 11.35
C TYR A 264 11.58 0.92 11.22
N TRP A 265 10.94 -0.22 11.05
CA TRP A 265 9.51 -0.30 11.27
C TRP A 265 9.23 -0.48 12.76
N GLU A 266 8.32 0.32 13.32
CA GLU A 266 8.04 0.39 14.76
C GLU A 266 7.81 -0.97 15.43
N ARG A 267 7.30 -1.95 14.67
CA ARG A 267 6.97 -3.31 15.18
C ARG A 267 8.04 -4.37 14.90
N ASP A 268 9.16 -4.00 14.33
CA ASP A 268 10.26 -4.95 14.19
C ASP A 268 10.92 -5.21 15.56
N PHE A 269 11.30 -6.46 15.79
CA PHE A 269 11.90 -6.89 17.06
C PHE A 269 13.23 -6.19 17.38
N ASN A 270 13.90 -5.63 16.38
CA ASN A 270 15.19 -4.95 16.49
C ASN A 270 15.06 -3.42 16.54
N THR A 271 13.84 -2.89 16.61
CA THR A 271 13.60 -1.44 16.70
C THR A 271 14.15 -0.90 18.02
N PRO A 272 15.14 0.02 17.98
CA PRO A 272 15.73 0.56 19.19
C PRO A 272 14.80 1.56 19.87
N SER A 273 15.01 1.80 21.16
CA SER A 273 14.35 2.89 21.88
C SER A 273 14.70 4.24 21.28
N PHE A 274 13.75 5.17 21.27
CA PHE A 274 13.96 6.54 20.78
C PHE A 274 15.05 7.27 21.56
N GLN A 275 15.76 8.16 20.88
CA GLN A 275 16.74 9.08 21.47
C GLN A 275 16.70 10.44 20.75
N ILE A 276 17.37 11.43 21.33
CA ILE A 276 17.54 12.75 20.71
C ILE A 276 18.17 12.59 19.32
N GLY A 277 17.59 13.27 18.33
CA GLY A 277 18.02 13.22 16.93
C GLY A 277 17.32 12.17 16.07
N ASP A 278 16.58 11.23 16.68
CA ASP A 278 15.70 10.32 15.93
C ASP A 278 14.47 11.05 15.38
N VAL A 279 13.86 10.45 14.37
CA VAL A 279 12.60 10.92 13.78
C VAL A 279 11.58 9.78 13.83
N TYR A 280 10.45 10.04 14.45
CA TYR A 280 9.29 9.15 14.41
C TYR A 280 8.28 9.64 13.37
N VAL A 281 7.88 8.76 12.45
CA VAL A 281 6.91 9.07 11.40
C VAL A 281 5.70 8.13 11.55
N PRO A 282 4.72 8.48 12.41
CA PRO A 282 3.47 7.72 12.48
C PRO A 282 2.60 8.00 11.26
N ILE A 283 2.12 6.94 10.59
CA ILE A 283 1.17 7.01 9.49
C ILE A 283 -0.19 6.52 9.99
N THR A 284 -1.18 7.41 10.01
CA THR A 284 -2.51 7.12 10.57
C THR A 284 -3.59 8.00 9.96
N GLY A 285 -4.56 7.43 9.25
CA GLY A 285 -5.62 8.20 8.60
C GLY A 285 -6.41 9.05 9.59
N ILE A 286 -6.90 8.45 10.67
CA ILE A 286 -7.75 9.12 11.69
C ILE A 286 -6.95 9.89 12.74
N GLY A 287 -5.67 9.60 12.94
CA GLY A 287 -4.81 10.28 13.93
C GLY A 287 -5.20 10.08 15.40
N ASN A 288 -6.01 9.06 15.70
CA ASN A 288 -6.52 8.75 17.04
C ASN A 288 -6.19 7.32 17.49
N THR A 289 -5.49 6.54 16.65
CA THR A 289 -5.11 5.16 16.96
C THR A 289 -4.22 5.12 18.21
N TYR A 290 -4.52 4.22 19.13
CA TYR A 290 -3.81 4.13 20.41
C TYR A 290 -2.29 4.01 20.22
N GLU A 291 -1.85 3.10 19.37
CA GLU A 291 -0.44 2.84 19.12
C GLU A 291 0.30 4.05 18.52
N ALA A 292 -0.33 4.74 17.55
CA ALA A 292 0.26 5.95 16.98
C ALA A 292 0.38 7.08 18.04
N MET A 293 -0.60 7.18 18.95
CA MET A 293 -0.56 8.12 20.07
C MET A 293 0.52 7.74 21.08
N GLU A 294 0.60 6.46 21.47
CA GLU A 294 1.59 5.97 22.42
C GLU A 294 3.01 6.14 21.89
N GLY A 295 3.27 5.74 20.63
CA GLY A 295 4.55 5.95 19.96
C GLY A 295 4.92 7.43 19.90
N THR A 296 3.95 8.32 19.61
CA THR A 296 4.16 9.77 19.59
C THR A 296 4.57 10.31 20.96
N VAL A 297 3.83 9.96 22.01
CA VAL A 297 4.13 10.39 23.40
C VAL A 297 5.51 9.88 23.82
N THR A 298 5.82 8.62 23.52
CA THR A 298 7.11 8.01 23.82
C THR A 298 8.26 8.70 23.08
N ALA A 299 8.11 8.97 21.78
CA ALA A 299 9.11 9.67 20.99
C ALA A 299 9.38 11.08 21.52
N LEU A 300 8.31 11.86 21.80
CA LEU A 300 8.43 13.21 22.36
C LEU A 300 9.10 13.20 23.73
N SER A 301 8.75 12.26 24.61
CA SER A 301 9.34 12.15 25.96
C SER A 301 10.84 11.81 25.94
N ARG A 302 11.31 11.20 24.88
CA ARG A 302 12.72 10.83 24.64
C ARG A 302 13.49 11.86 23.82
N GLY A 303 12.83 12.99 23.45
CA GLY A 303 13.46 14.07 22.68
C GLY A 303 13.61 13.77 21.18
N ALA A 304 12.93 12.76 20.66
CA ALA A 304 12.86 12.52 19.23
C ALA A 304 11.93 13.54 18.55
N ASP A 305 12.17 13.79 17.26
CA ASP A 305 11.23 14.57 16.45
C ASP A 305 10.07 13.66 16.01
N VAL A 306 8.87 14.25 15.90
CA VAL A 306 7.67 13.52 15.44
C VAL A 306 7.10 14.23 14.23
N MET A 307 6.98 13.50 13.12
CA MET A 307 6.56 14.02 11.81
C MET A 307 5.44 13.15 11.20
N PRO A 308 4.20 13.27 11.71
CA PRO A 308 3.12 12.38 11.30
C PRO A 308 2.61 12.66 9.90
N ILE A 309 2.05 11.59 9.29
CA ILE A 309 1.28 11.62 8.06
C ILE A 309 -0.15 11.21 8.42
N THR A 310 -1.13 12.11 8.24
CA THR A 310 -2.53 11.87 8.61
C THR A 310 -3.49 12.58 7.66
N ALA A 311 -4.74 12.12 7.56
CA ALA A 311 -5.80 12.85 6.86
C ALA A 311 -6.60 13.77 7.80
N ASN A 312 -6.54 13.56 9.11
CA ASN A 312 -7.38 14.24 10.08
C ASN A 312 -6.69 15.45 10.76
N ARG A 313 -7.05 16.66 10.32
CA ARG A 313 -6.55 17.92 10.88
C ARG A 313 -6.96 18.17 12.34
N SER A 314 -8.00 17.50 12.82
CA SER A 314 -8.63 17.70 14.14
C SER A 314 -8.34 16.57 15.12
N SER A 315 -7.45 15.63 14.75
CA SER A 315 -7.14 14.46 15.56
C SER A 315 -6.44 14.80 16.88
N ARG A 316 -6.46 13.83 17.82
CA ARG A 316 -5.70 13.92 19.08
C ARG A 316 -4.20 14.05 18.81
N LEU A 317 -3.69 13.35 17.81
CA LEU A 317 -2.29 13.43 17.39
C LEU A 317 -1.91 14.86 16.98
N VAL A 318 -2.71 15.46 16.10
CA VAL A 318 -2.52 16.84 15.66
C VAL A 318 -2.63 17.83 16.84
N SER A 319 -3.62 17.64 17.72
CA SER A 319 -3.82 18.46 18.91
C SER A 319 -2.64 18.37 19.89
N LEU A 320 -2.08 17.17 20.06
CA LEU A 320 -0.89 16.95 20.89
C LEU A 320 0.32 17.72 20.33
N LEU A 321 0.60 17.57 19.03
CA LEU A 321 1.74 18.25 18.41
C LEU A 321 1.59 19.77 18.37
N ARG A 322 0.37 20.30 18.20
CA ARG A 322 0.09 21.74 18.35
C ARG A 322 0.46 22.27 19.73
N LYS A 323 0.13 21.54 20.79
CA LYS A 323 0.51 21.90 22.17
C LYS A 323 2.03 21.94 22.37
N HIS A 324 2.78 21.18 21.58
CA HIS A 324 4.24 21.18 21.57
C HIS A 324 4.85 22.18 20.57
N GLY A 325 4.04 23.04 19.91
CA GLY A 325 4.50 24.01 18.91
C GLY A 325 5.02 23.38 17.62
N ARG A 326 4.59 22.16 17.28
CA ARG A 326 5.07 21.37 16.15
C ARG A 326 4.02 21.20 15.03
N THR A 327 3.20 22.21 14.81
CA THR A 327 2.12 22.16 13.80
C THR A 327 2.64 21.95 12.39
N ASP A 328 3.77 22.58 12.06
CA ASP A 328 4.36 22.53 10.72
C ASP A 328 5.10 21.20 10.43
N ASP A 329 5.32 20.38 11.44
CA ASP A 329 5.90 19.05 11.29
C ASP A 329 4.86 18.00 10.83
N ILE A 330 3.57 18.36 10.70
CA ILE A 330 2.46 17.45 10.40
C ILE A 330 2.14 17.46 8.91
N ALA A 331 2.32 16.35 8.21
CA ALA A 331 1.84 16.20 6.83
C ALA A 331 0.35 15.81 6.83
N ILE A 332 -0.51 16.73 6.42
CA ILE A 332 -1.93 16.45 6.21
C ILE A 332 -2.13 16.00 4.76
N VAL A 333 -2.26 14.70 4.55
CA VAL A 333 -2.54 14.13 3.24
C VAL A 333 -4.01 14.39 2.91
N PRO A 334 -4.30 15.16 1.84
CA PRO A 334 -5.66 15.54 1.51
C PRO A 334 -6.48 14.35 1.04
N VAL A 335 -7.78 14.42 1.34
CA VAL A 335 -8.83 13.55 0.78
C VAL A 335 -10.00 14.42 0.35
N LYS A 336 -10.82 13.97 -0.60
CA LYS A 336 -12.03 14.68 -1.00
C LYS A 336 -12.96 14.93 0.20
N PRO A 337 -13.76 16.01 0.19
CA PRO A 337 -14.66 16.36 1.30
C PRO A 337 -15.61 15.24 1.71
N GLU A 338 -16.13 14.46 0.75
CA GLU A 338 -17.02 13.33 1.01
C GLU A 338 -16.38 12.19 1.84
N TYR A 339 -15.05 12.13 1.88
CA TYR A 339 -14.30 11.17 2.70
C TYR A 339 -13.75 11.79 4.00
N ALA A 340 -13.79 13.11 4.13
CA ALA A 340 -13.22 13.81 5.29
C ALA A 340 -13.92 13.40 6.60
N ASP A 341 -15.25 13.20 6.57
CA ASP A 341 -16.03 12.77 7.73
C ASP A 341 -15.60 11.38 8.25
N VAL A 342 -15.14 10.50 7.36
CA VAL A 342 -14.61 9.18 7.73
C VAL A 342 -13.39 9.31 8.64
N PHE A 343 -12.57 10.33 8.43
CA PHE A 343 -11.36 10.57 9.21
C PHE A 343 -11.59 11.49 10.42
N SER A 344 -12.70 12.24 10.46
CA SER A 344 -12.99 13.19 11.55
C SER A 344 -13.72 12.57 12.75
N GLY A 345 -14.26 11.35 12.62
CA GLY A 345 -15.12 10.71 13.61
C GLY A 345 -14.43 10.41 14.94
N ASP A 346 -15.18 10.55 16.03
CA ASP A 346 -14.76 10.13 17.36
C ASP A 346 -14.76 8.60 17.46
N THR A 347 -13.57 8.01 17.53
CA THR A 347 -13.37 6.56 17.62
C THR A 347 -13.81 5.95 18.96
N SER A 348 -14.40 6.74 19.85
CA SER A 348 -14.92 6.25 21.14
C SER A 348 -16.18 5.38 21.00
N SER A 349 -16.86 5.40 19.86
CA SER A 349 -18.00 4.52 19.60
C SER A 349 -17.59 3.30 18.78
N THR A 350 -17.66 2.13 19.38
CA THR A 350 -17.55 0.81 18.73
C THR A 350 -18.59 0.58 17.60
N THR A 351 -19.57 1.44 17.48
CA THR A 351 -20.52 1.53 16.36
C THR A 351 -19.85 1.84 15.01
N TRP A 352 -18.63 2.31 15.01
CA TRP A 352 -17.82 2.58 13.83
C TRP A 352 -17.52 1.34 13.00
N LEU A 353 -17.38 0.18 13.66
CA LEU A 353 -17.00 -1.07 13.01
C LEU A 353 -18.15 -1.79 12.30
N MET A 354 -19.39 -1.44 12.57
CA MET A 354 -20.54 -2.28 12.18
C MET A 354 -21.64 -1.62 11.35
N SER A 355 -21.77 -0.28 11.29
CA SER A 355 -23.02 0.29 10.76
C SER A 355 -22.96 0.94 9.38
N ASP A 356 -21.80 1.25 8.81
CA ASP A 356 -21.73 1.92 7.50
C ASP A 356 -20.51 1.55 6.66
N PHE A 357 -20.29 0.25 6.43
CA PHE A 357 -19.27 -0.26 5.50
C PHE A 357 -19.43 0.29 4.06
N THR A 358 -20.57 0.91 3.73
CA THR A 358 -20.77 1.58 2.46
C THR A 358 -19.96 2.87 2.32
N LYS A 359 -19.61 3.54 3.43
CA LYS A 359 -18.75 4.74 3.44
C LYS A 359 -17.28 4.42 3.59
N PHE A 360 -16.93 3.26 4.17
CA PHE A 360 -15.57 2.72 4.22
C PHE A 360 -15.14 2.00 2.94
N ARG A 361 -15.74 2.35 1.83
CA ARG A 361 -15.62 1.56 0.60
C ARG A 361 -14.18 1.35 0.17
N TYR A 362 -13.26 2.32 0.45
CA TYR A 362 -11.96 2.26 -0.19
C TYR A 362 -10.83 2.76 0.71
N PRO A 363 -9.64 2.22 0.60
CA PRO A 363 -8.46 2.66 1.35
C PRO A 363 -7.86 3.93 0.73
N ILE A 364 -8.66 4.98 0.57
CA ILE A 364 -8.22 6.25 -0.04
C ILE A 364 -7.01 6.83 0.68
N PHE A 365 -7.02 6.81 2.01
CA PHE A 365 -5.88 7.30 2.78
C PHE A 365 -4.62 6.48 2.49
N GLU A 366 -4.72 5.16 2.40
CA GLU A 366 -3.60 4.27 2.14
C GLU A 366 -3.03 4.49 0.73
N ILE A 367 -3.88 4.67 -0.28
CA ILE A 367 -3.45 5.02 -1.64
C ILE A 367 -2.78 6.40 -1.64
N ASN A 368 -3.41 7.41 -1.07
CA ASN A 368 -2.88 8.76 -1.02
C ASN A 368 -1.57 8.84 -0.22
N SER A 369 -1.49 8.20 0.94
CA SER A 369 -0.26 8.18 1.74
C SER A 369 0.86 7.37 1.07
N SER A 370 0.54 6.32 0.29
CA SER A 370 1.53 5.62 -0.54
C SER A 370 2.09 6.54 -1.62
N ILE A 371 1.24 7.28 -2.33
CA ILE A 371 1.67 8.25 -3.35
C ILE A 371 2.48 9.37 -2.71
N PHE A 372 2.01 9.94 -1.59
CA PHE A 372 2.74 10.97 -0.84
C PHE A 372 4.14 10.49 -0.45
N THR A 373 4.25 9.34 0.20
CA THR A 373 5.54 8.80 0.66
C THR A 373 6.47 8.43 -0.49
N ASN A 374 5.96 7.90 -1.60
CA ASN A 374 6.75 7.65 -2.80
C ASN A 374 7.26 8.96 -3.42
N SER A 375 6.45 10.01 -3.44
CA SER A 375 6.86 11.35 -3.93
C SER A 375 7.92 11.96 -3.02
N VAL A 376 7.80 11.78 -1.69
CA VAL A 376 8.86 12.15 -0.73
C VAL A 376 10.17 11.41 -1.02
N VAL A 377 10.11 10.14 -1.39
CA VAL A 377 11.32 9.37 -1.77
C VAL A 377 11.95 9.90 -3.05
N ALA A 378 11.17 10.31 -4.05
CA ALA A 378 11.70 10.94 -5.25
C ALA A 378 12.43 12.27 -4.92
N VAL A 379 11.82 13.10 -4.08
CA VAL A 379 12.42 14.34 -3.55
C VAL A 379 13.70 14.03 -2.76
N GLY A 380 13.66 13.01 -1.90
CA GLY A 380 14.82 12.58 -1.11
C GLY A 380 15.97 12.10 -1.97
N ALA A 381 15.68 11.36 -3.04
CA ALA A 381 16.68 10.91 -4.00
C ALA A 381 17.37 12.09 -4.70
N GLU A 382 16.59 13.07 -5.15
CA GLU A 382 17.14 14.29 -5.75
C GLU A 382 17.95 15.10 -4.75
N PHE A 383 17.43 15.34 -3.55
CA PHE A 383 18.11 16.08 -2.49
C PHE A 383 19.46 15.46 -2.10
N LEU A 384 19.53 14.14 -2.05
CA LEU A 384 20.74 13.39 -1.67
C LEU A 384 21.64 13.03 -2.86
N GLY A 385 21.25 13.36 -4.10
CA GLY A 385 21.98 12.99 -5.30
C GLY A 385 22.00 11.48 -5.57
N ILE A 386 21.00 10.74 -5.09
CA ILE A 386 20.92 9.28 -5.23
C ILE A 386 20.15 8.93 -6.50
N VAL A 387 20.78 8.17 -7.39
CA VAL A 387 20.13 7.63 -8.58
C VAL A 387 19.60 6.20 -8.33
N GLU A 388 18.64 5.74 -9.14
CA GLU A 388 18.03 4.42 -8.99
C GLU A 388 19.05 3.27 -8.93
N ALA A 389 20.16 3.36 -9.67
CA ALA A 389 21.23 2.36 -9.62
C ALA A 389 21.91 2.28 -8.23
N GLY A 390 21.98 3.40 -7.51
CA GLY A 390 22.44 3.44 -6.11
C GLY A 390 21.44 2.76 -5.18
N MET A 391 20.16 3.04 -5.34
CA MET A 391 19.09 2.41 -4.57
C MET A 391 19.05 0.88 -4.74
N ARG A 392 19.32 0.37 -5.97
CA ARG A 392 19.36 -1.08 -6.24
C ARG A 392 20.43 -1.81 -5.44
N ARG A 393 21.55 -1.18 -5.12
CA ARG A 393 22.63 -1.78 -4.32
C ARG A 393 22.21 -1.99 -2.86
N MET A 394 21.23 -1.24 -2.39
CA MET A 394 20.67 -1.36 -1.03
C MET A 394 19.54 -2.41 -0.97
N HIS A 395 19.17 -2.99 -2.11
CA HIS A 395 18.20 -4.07 -2.21
C HIS A 395 18.96 -5.40 -2.07
N VAL A 396 19.02 -5.91 -0.86
CA VAL A 396 19.58 -7.25 -0.57
C VAL A 396 18.53 -8.32 -0.78
#